data_70c1352072900dc40be931882213a008
#
_entry.id   70c1352072900dc40be931882213a008
#
_cell.length_a   1.000
_cell.length_b   1.000
_cell.length_c   1.000
_cell.angle_alpha   90.00
_cell.angle_beta   90.00
_cell.angle_gamma   90.00
#
_symmetry.space_group_name_H-M   'P 1'
#
loop_
_entity.id
_entity.type
_entity.pdbx_description
1 polymer ?
#
loop_
_entity_poly.entity_id
_entity_poly.type
_entity_poly.pdbx_seq_one_letter_code
_entity_poly.pdbx_strand_id
1 'polypeptide(L)'
;IEEITELLDIAPLLSRHPFDLSGGEQQKCAIAKIMLSEPRILLLDEPTKGFDAHSKQNLSEILKKLKARGITVVTVTHDIEFAAENADRCGLFFDGEIISSATPNEFFGGNSFYTTAAGRISRFVFKNAVTVEQVVEMCKRSGKND
;
A
#
# COMPACT_ATOMS: atom_id res chain seq x y z
N ILE A 1 11.54 -19.54 -10.93
CA ILE A 1 12.31 -18.98 -9.79
C ILE A 1 12.94 -17.66 -10.23
N GLU A 2 13.69 -17.61 -11.33
CA GLU A 2 14.38 -16.42 -11.83
C GLU A 2 13.44 -15.22 -11.97
N GLU A 3 12.29 -15.42 -12.58
CA GLU A 3 11.26 -14.38 -12.78
C GLU A 3 10.76 -13.75 -11.45
N ILE A 4 10.58 -14.55 -10.40
CA ILE A 4 10.18 -14.06 -9.08
C ILE A 4 11.33 -13.31 -8.41
N THR A 5 12.55 -13.81 -8.59
CA THR A 5 13.76 -13.19 -8.07
C THR A 5 13.98 -11.79 -8.64
N GLU A 6 13.79 -11.62 -9.94
CA GLU A 6 13.88 -10.33 -10.62
C GLU A 6 12.71 -9.40 -10.23
N LEU A 7 11.48 -9.95 -10.20
CA LEU A 7 10.28 -9.19 -9.87
C LEU A 7 10.41 -8.48 -8.51
N LEU A 8 10.93 -9.21 -7.52
CA LEU A 8 11.00 -8.77 -6.13
C LEU A 8 12.36 -8.18 -5.76
N ASP A 9 13.31 -8.18 -6.71
CA ASP A 9 14.68 -7.71 -6.49
C ASP A 9 15.33 -8.38 -5.26
N ILE A 10 15.30 -9.72 -5.24
CA ILE A 10 15.84 -10.53 -4.13
C ILE A 10 17.10 -11.31 -4.50
N ALA A 11 17.63 -11.15 -5.72
CA ALA A 11 18.84 -11.83 -6.15
C ALA A 11 20.01 -11.68 -5.15
N PRO A 12 20.30 -10.47 -4.62
CA PRO A 12 21.38 -10.28 -3.65
C PRO A 12 21.13 -10.97 -2.30
N LEU A 13 19.88 -11.37 -2.02
CA LEU A 13 19.47 -11.95 -0.74
C LEU A 13 19.58 -13.48 -0.73
N LEU A 14 19.64 -14.12 -1.90
CA LEU A 14 19.59 -15.59 -2.02
C LEU A 14 20.75 -16.30 -1.34
N SER A 15 21.91 -15.64 -1.20
CA SER A 15 23.08 -16.19 -0.53
C SER A 15 23.23 -15.79 0.93
N ARG A 16 22.32 -14.95 1.45
CA ARG A 16 22.36 -14.44 2.83
C ARG A 16 21.57 -15.34 3.78
N HIS A 17 22.04 -15.41 5.00
CA HIS A 17 21.29 -16.14 6.04
C HIS A 17 20.01 -15.36 6.42
N PRO A 18 18.85 -16.02 6.62
CA PRO A 18 17.60 -15.34 6.92
C PRO A 18 17.63 -14.38 8.13
N PHE A 19 18.46 -14.69 9.14
CA PHE A 19 18.65 -13.83 10.32
C PHE A 19 19.45 -12.56 10.04
N ASP A 20 20.16 -12.48 8.90
CA ASP A 20 20.94 -11.30 8.49
C ASP A 20 20.11 -10.34 7.62
N LEU A 21 18.85 -10.67 7.37
CA LEU A 21 17.93 -9.87 6.58
C LEU A 21 17.21 -8.83 7.44
N SER A 22 17.11 -7.61 6.92
CA SER A 22 16.21 -6.59 7.49
C SER A 22 14.74 -7.02 7.41
N GLY A 23 13.86 -6.40 8.21
CA GLY A 23 12.43 -6.72 8.19
C GLY A 23 11.81 -6.61 6.79
N GLY A 24 12.17 -5.60 6.02
CA GLY A 24 11.71 -5.44 4.62
C GLY A 24 12.26 -6.52 3.68
N GLU A 25 13.51 -6.93 3.84
CA GLU A 25 14.10 -8.03 3.06
C GLU A 25 13.44 -9.37 3.41
N GLN A 26 13.16 -9.62 4.69
CA GLN A 26 12.42 -10.79 5.13
C GLN A 26 11.01 -10.84 4.52
N GLN A 27 10.31 -9.70 4.48
CA GLN A 27 8.99 -9.60 3.86
C GLN A 27 9.04 -9.88 2.36
N LYS A 28 10.04 -9.34 1.63
CA LYS A 28 10.27 -9.66 0.21
C LYS A 28 10.44 -11.16 0.00
N CYS A 29 11.27 -11.81 0.81
CA CYS A 29 11.51 -13.25 0.75
C CYS A 29 10.23 -14.07 1.08
N ALA A 30 9.44 -13.61 2.05
CA ALA A 30 8.17 -14.25 2.37
C ALA A 30 7.17 -14.17 1.22
N ILE A 31 7.04 -13.01 0.58
CA ILE A 31 6.20 -12.84 -0.62
C ILE A 31 6.74 -13.71 -1.76
N ALA A 32 8.06 -13.74 -1.99
CA ALA A 32 8.67 -14.58 -3.01
C ALA A 32 8.32 -16.06 -2.83
N LYS A 33 8.40 -16.56 -1.60
CA LYS A 33 8.04 -17.94 -1.27
C LYS A 33 6.58 -18.26 -1.61
N ILE A 34 5.65 -17.35 -1.30
CA ILE A 34 4.24 -17.53 -1.62
C ILE A 34 4.03 -17.48 -3.15
N MET A 35 4.75 -16.61 -3.83
CA MET A 35 4.64 -16.46 -5.29
C MET A 35 5.09 -17.72 -6.06
N LEU A 36 5.88 -18.60 -5.47
CA LEU A 36 6.24 -19.90 -6.08
C LEU A 36 5.03 -20.82 -6.28
N SER A 37 3.94 -20.59 -5.54
CA SER A 37 2.67 -21.34 -5.71
C SER A 37 1.72 -20.73 -6.75
N GLU A 38 2.15 -19.67 -7.46
CA GLU A 38 1.39 -18.94 -8.47
C GLU A 38 -0.03 -18.55 -8.01
N PRO A 39 -0.17 -17.86 -6.87
CA PRO A 39 -1.47 -17.55 -6.30
C PRO A 39 -2.20 -16.53 -7.17
N ARG A 40 -3.52 -16.67 -7.29
CA ARG A 40 -4.40 -15.66 -7.89
C ARG A 40 -4.81 -14.57 -6.89
N ILE A 41 -4.77 -14.90 -5.61
CA ILE A 41 -5.12 -14.00 -4.50
C ILE A 41 -4.01 -14.08 -3.46
N LEU A 42 -3.50 -12.92 -3.06
CA LEU A 42 -2.51 -12.75 -1.99
C LEU A 42 -3.17 -12.04 -0.80
N LEU A 43 -3.13 -12.67 0.35
CA LEU A 43 -3.65 -12.11 1.60
C LEU A 43 -2.47 -11.62 2.46
N LEU A 44 -2.51 -10.37 2.89
CA LEU A 44 -1.48 -9.74 3.71
C LEU A 44 -2.13 -9.19 4.99
N ASP A 45 -1.59 -9.58 6.14
CA ASP A 45 -2.01 -9.09 7.44
C ASP A 45 -0.91 -8.18 8.02
N GLU A 46 -1.25 -6.90 8.24
CA GLU A 46 -0.36 -5.86 8.75
C GLU A 46 1.03 -5.82 8.08
N PRO A 47 1.11 -5.81 6.73
CA PRO A 47 2.38 -6.00 6.03
C PRO A 47 3.38 -4.85 6.21
N THR A 48 2.93 -3.68 6.69
CA THR A 48 3.77 -2.50 6.93
C THR A 48 4.22 -2.35 8.38
N LYS A 49 3.83 -3.29 9.24
CA LYS A 49 4.14 -3.20 10.68
C LYS A 49 5.65 -3.19 10.93
N GLY A 50 6.12 -2.14 11.59
CA GLY A 50 7.54 -1.96 11.91
C GLY A 50 8.42 -1.50 10.74
N PHE A 51 7.81 -1.14 9.59
CA PHE A 51 8.53 -0.63 8.44
C PHE A 51 8.82 0.87 8.56
N ASP A 52 10.01 1.26 8.10
CA ASP A 52 10.32 2.64 7.78
C ASP A 52 9.68 3.07 6.44
N ALA A 53 9.78 4.36 6.12
CA ALA A 53 9.20 4.91 4.90
C ALA A 53 9.75 4.25 3.63
N HIS A 54 11.03 3.92 3.59
CA HIS A 54 11.67 3.27 2.44
C HIS A 54 11.16 1.84 2.24
N SER A 55 11.04 1.07 3.31
CA SER A 55 10.50 -0.29 3.27
C SER A 55 9.01 -0.31 2.84
N LYS A 56 8.22 0.67 3.28
CA LYS A 56 6.83 0.84 2.82
C LYS A 56 6.75 1.13 1.33
N GLN A 57 7.61 2.01 0.81
CA GLN A 57 7.68 2.32 -0.60
C GLN A 57 8.06 1.09 -1.43
N ASN A 58 9.06 0.33 -1.00
CA ASN A 58 9.47 -0.91 -1.65
C ASN A 58 8.31 -1.92 -1.71
N LEU A 59 7.57 -2.10 -0.61
CA LEU A 59 6.38 -2.96 -0.60
C LEU A 59 5.31 -2.45 -1.56
N SER A 60 5.05 -1.14 -1.59
CA SER A 60 4.13 -0.49 -2.52
C SER A 60 4.45 -0.83 -3.98
N GLU A 61 5.73 -0.75 -4.37
CA GLU A 61 6.18 -1.09 -5.72
C GLU A 61 5.98 -2.58 -6.04
N ILE A 62 6.24 -3.45 -5.07
CA ILE A 62 6.00 -4.89 -5.21
C ILE A 62 4.51 -5.15 -5.45
N LEU A 63 3.62 -4.56 -4.65
CA LEU A 63 2.18 -4.74 -4.80
C LEU A 63 1.67 -4.25 -6.17
N LYS A 64 2.19 -3.13 -6.67
CA LYS A 64 1.90 -2.63 -8.02
C LYS A 64 2.32 -3.62 -9.11
N LYS A 65 3.50 -4.22 -8.99
CA LYS A 65 3.99 -5.23 -9.93
C LYS A 65 3.14 -6.50 -9.89
N LEU A 66 2.74 -6.98 -8.70
CA LEU A 66 1.88 -8.15 -8.53
C LEU A 66 0.50 -7.92 -9.13
N LYS A 67 -0.09 -6.74 -8.88
CA LYS A 67 -1.36 -6.31 -9.46
C LYS A 67 -1.30 -6.27 -10.99
N ALA A 68 -0.23 -5.73 -11.58
CA ALA A 68 -0.03 -5.69 -13.03
C ALA A 68 0.04 -7.09 -13.66
N ARG A 69 0.35 -8.12 -12.88
CA ARG A 69 0.30 -9.54 -13.26
C ARG A 69 -1.07 -10.19 -13.06
N GLY A 70 -2.07 -9.43 -12.67
CA GLY A 70 -3.44 -9.91 -12.44
C GLY A 70 -3.65 -10.60 -11.09
N ILE A 71 -2.72 -10.45 -10.14
CA ILE A 71 -2.89 -11.00 -8.79
C ILE A 71 -3.75 -10.03 -7.98
N THR A 72 -4.82 -10.55 -7.39
CA THR A 72 -5.64 -9.79 -6.45
C THR A 72 -4.94 -9.75 -5.09
N VAL A 73 -4.68 -8.56 -4.57
CA VAL A 73 -4.09 -8.39 -3.24
C VAL A 73 -5.15 -7.90 -2.26
N VAL A 74 -5.30 -8.61 -1.16
CA VAL A 74 -6.16 -8.20 -0.03
C VAL A 74 -5.27 -7.93 1.15
N THR A 75 -5.32 -6.71 1.67
CA THR A 75 -4.49 -6.27 2.80
C THR A 75 -5.38 -5.88 3.97
N VAL A 76 -5.12 -6.43 5.15
CA VAL A 76 -5.66 -5.96 6.42
C VAL A 76 -4.60 -5.09 7.08
N THR A 77 -4.94 -3.84 7.39
CA THR A 77 -3.98 -2.91 8.01
C THR A 77 -4.68 -1.77 8.75
N HIS A 78 -4.01 -1.22 9.73
CA HIS A 78 -4.36 0.05 10.38
C HIS A 78 -3.55 1.24 9.84
N ASP A 79 -2.64 0.99 8.88
CA ASP A 79 -1.86 2.03 8.20
C ASP A 79 -2.71 2.70 7.12
N ILE A 80 -3.41 3.76 7.54
CA ILE A 80 -4.36 4.51 6.70
C ILE A 80 -3.64 5.14 5.48
N GLU A 81 -2.43 5.67 5.69
CA GLU A 81 -1.65 6.30 4.62
C GLU A 81 -1.28 5.27 3.56
N PHE A 82 -0.75 4.11 3.97
CA PHE A 82 -0.41 3.03 3.06
C PHE A 82 -1.65 2.52 2.30
N ALA A 83 -2.80 2.38 2.97
CA ALA A 83 -4.04 1.96 2.34
C ALA A 83 -4.52 3.00 1.31
N ALA A 84 -4.46 4.30 1.64
CA ALA A 84 -4.87 5.38 0.74
C ALA A 84 -4.03 5.46 -0.54
N GLU A 85 -2.73 5.16 -0.43
CA GLU A 85 -1.78 5.23 -1.56
C GLU A 85 -1.84 4.00 -2.48
N ASN A 86 -2.21 2.83 -1.95
CA ASN A 86 -1.99 1.56 -2.65
C ASN A 86 -3.27 0.80 -3.01
N ALA A 87 -4.37 1.04 -2.32
CA ALA A 87 -5.60 0.30 -2.55
C ALA A 87 -6.42 0.86 -3.72
N ASP A 88 -7.13 -0.03 -4.43
CA ASP A 88 -8.20 0.36 -5.38
C ASP A 88 -9.53 0.52 -4.66
N ARG A 89 -9.73 -0.26 -3.59
CA ARG A 89 -10.91 -0.21 -2.73
C ARG A 89 -10.49 -0.40 -1.28
N CYS A 90 -11.12 0.36 -0.40
CA CYS A 90 -10.99 0.24 1.04
C CYS A 90 -12.30 -0.24 1.64
N GLY A 91 -12.22 -1.02 2.70
CA GLY A 91 -13.39 -1.49 3.45
C GLY A 91 -13.17 -1.32 4.95
N LEU A 92 -14.19 -0.88 5.66
CA LEU A 92 -14.18 -0.86 7.11
C LEU A 92 -14.74 -2.18 7.65
N PHE A 93 -13.87 -2.94 8.29
CA PHE A 93 -14.24 -4.19 8.95
C PHE A 93 -14.53 -3.91 10.43
N PHE A 94 -15.71 -4.27 10.87
CA PHE A 94 -16.15 -4.09 12.26
C PHE A 94 -17.15 -5.18 12.64
N ASP A 95 -16.97 -5.76 13.80
CA ASP A 95 -17.85 -6.81 14.39
C ASP A 95 -18.15 -7.98 13.42
N GLY A 96 -17.13 -8.43 12.68
CA GLY A 96 -17.25 -9.57 11.78
C GLY A 96 -17.79 -9.23 10.38
N GLU A 97 -18.11 -7.97 10.08
CA GLU A 97 -18.70 -7.52 8.82
C GLU A 97 -17.94 -6.37 8.18
N ILE A 98 -18.05 -6.25 6.85
CA ILE A 98 -17.59 -5.07 6.12
C ILE A 98 -18.76 -4.07 6.06
N ILE A 99 -18.73 -3.08 6.95
CA ILE A 99 -19.82 -2.11 7.10
C ILE A 99 -19.83 -0.99 6.06
N SER A 100 -18.70 -0.76 5.40
CA SER A 100 -18.60 0.19 4.26
C SER A 100 -17.46 -0.21 3.34
N SER A 101 -17.59 0.11 2.05
CA SER A 101 -16.53 -0.09 1.06
C SER A 101 -16.64 0.92 -0.07
N ALA A 102 -15.52 1.61 -0.38
CA ALA A 102 -15.45 2.64 -1.40
C ALA A 102 -14.03 2.74 -1.99
N THR A 103 -13.83 3.63 -2.96
CA THR A 103 -12.48 4.02 -3.40
C THR A 103 -11.75 4.76 -2.27
N PRO A 104 -10.41 4.77 -2.23
CA PRO A 104 -9.67 5.47 -1.16
C PRO A 104 -10.10 6.94 -0.99
N ASN A 105 -10.29 7.66 -2.08
CA ASN A 105 -10.68 9.07 -2.04
C ASN A 105 -12.07 9.27 -1.41
N GLU A 106 -13.03 8.43 -1.74
CA GLU A 106 -14.38 8.47 -1.14
C GLU A 106 -14.35 8.00 0.31
N PHE A 107 -13.60 6.92 0.58
CA PHE A 107 -13.53 6.29 1.89
C PHE A 107 -12.89 7.20 2.94
N PHE A 108 -11.71 7.77 2.63
CA PHE A 108 -10.97 8.62 3.56
C PHE A 108 -11.33 10.11 3.46
N GLY A 109 -11.77 10.58 2.30
CA GLY A 109 -12.17 11.97 2.09
C GLY A 109 -13.53 12.34 2.72
N GLY A 110 -14.44 11.39 2.77
CA GLY A 110 -15.77 11.57 3.37
C GLY A 110 -15.83 11.31 4.89
N ASN A 111 -14.77 10.79 5.48
CA ASN A 111 -14.77 10.33 6.87
C ASN A 111 -13.95 11.25 7.79
N SER A 112 -14.53 11.68 8.92
CA SER A 112 -13.83 12.50 9.90
C SER A 112 -13.00 11.70 10.90
N PHE A 113 -13.29 10.41 11.09
CA PHE A 113 -12.60 9.52 12.04
C PHE A 113 -11.45 8.78 11.38
N TYR A 114 -11.66 8.26 10.17
CA TYR A 114 -10.67 7.53 9.40
C TYR A 114 -10.27 8.37 8.19
N THR A 115 -9.32 9.27 8.38
CA THR A 115 -8.79 10.11 7.32
C THR A 115 -7.28 10.24 7.42
N THR A 116 -6.61 10.38 6.28
CA THR A 116 -5.16 10.57 6.18
C THR A 116 -4.74 11.93 6.74
N ALA A 117 -3.46 12.09 7.07
CA ALA A 117 -2.90 13.38 7.46
C ALA A 117 -3.06 14.42 6.35
N ALA A 118 -2.80 14.03 5.10
CA ALA A 118 -3.01 14.87 3.92
C ALA A 118 -4.48 15.33 3.80
N GLY A 119 -5.43 14.40 3.89
CA GLY A 119 -6.86 14.70 3.85
C GLY A 119 -7.31 15.61 5.00
N ARG A 120 -6.76 15.41 6.20
CA ARG A 120 -7.08 16.26 7.38
C ARG A 120 -6.63 17.70 7.19
N ILE A 121 -5.44 17.91 6.63
CA ILE A 121 -4.88 19.25 6.40
C ILE A 121 -5.60 19.95 5.25
N SER A 122 -5.87 19.24 4.15
CA SER A 122 -6.35 19.82 2.89
C SER A 122 -7.87 19.95 2.77
N ARG A 123 -8.66 19.27 3.60
CA ARG A 123 -10.13 19.12 3.46
C ARG A 123 -10.92 20.41 3.29
N PHE A 124 -10.41 21.53 3.81
CA PHE A 124 -11.08 22.84 3.71
C PHE A 124 -10.80 23.55 2.37
N VAL A 125 -9.75 23.13 1.65
CA VAL A 125 -9.31 23.72 0.39
C VAL A 125 -9.54 22.74 -0.76
N PHE A 126 -9.16 21.48 -0.57
CA PHE A 126 -9.23 20.43 -1.59
C PHE A 126 -10.10 19.28 -1.09
N LYS A 127 -11.29 19.15 -1.65
CA LYS A 127 -12.16 18.02 -1.35
C LYS A 127 -11.60 16.76 -1.99
N ASN A 128 -11.62 15.66 -1.24
CA ASN A 128 -11.21 14.32 -1.69
C ASN A 128 -9.71 14.13 -2.02
N ALA A 129 -8.83 15.05 -1.60
CA ALA A 129 -7.40 14.80 -1.64
C ALA A 129 -7.01 14.02 -0.38
N VAL A 130 -6.61 12.76 -0.53
CA VAL A 130 -6.30 11.86 0.58
C VAL A 130 -4.84 11.43 0.63
N THR A 131 -4.05 11.71 -0.41
CA THR A 131 -2.59 11.49 -0.40
C THR A 131 -1.81 12.79 -0.53
N VAL A 132 -0.56 12.77 -0.11
CA VAL A 132 0.35 13.93 -0.20
C VAL A 132 0.51 14.36 -1.66
N GLU A 133 0.69 13.40 -2.58
CA GLU A 133 0.84 13.65 -4.01
C GLU A 133 -0.37 14.37 -4.59
N GLN A 134 -1.59 13.96 -4.21
CA GLN A 134 -2.83 14.59 -4.65
C GLN A 134 -2.91 16.05 -4.17
N VAL A 135 -2.55 16.32 -2.92
CA VAL A 135 -2.53 17.69 -2.38
C VAL A 135 -1.51 18.55 -3.13
N VAL A 136 -0.29 18.05 -3.34
CA VAL A 136 0.77 18.76 -4.07
C VAL A 136 0.33 19.06 -5.52
N GLU A 137 -0.30 18.08 -6.18
CA GLU A 137 -0.79 18.29 -7.55
C GLU A 137 -1.88 19.35 -7.62
N MET A 138 -2.83 19.34 -6.68
CA MET A 138 -3.90 20.34 -6.61
C MET A 138 -3.35 21.74 -6.30
N CYS A 139 -2.35 21.88 -5.42
CA CYS A 139 -1.67 23.13 -5.17
C CYS A 139 -1.00 23.69 -6.44
N LYS A 140 -0.30 22.83 -7.21
CA LYS A 140 0.34 23.23 -8.47
C LYS A 140 -0.65 23.69 -9.52
N ARG A 141 -1.83 23.07 -9.58
CA ARG A 141 -2.91 23.46 -10.51
C ARG A 141 -3.53 24.80 -10.10
N SER A 142 -3.74 25.03 -8.80
CA SER A 142 -4.31 26.29 -8.29
C SER A 142 -3.37 27.48 -8.46
N GLY A 143 -2.05 27.30 -8.29
CA GLY A 143 -1.05 28.37 -8.46
C GLY A 143 -0.69 28.70 -9.93
N LYS A 144 -1.28 28.02 -10.93
CA LYS A 144 -1.11 28.34 -12.35
C LYS A 144 -2.25 29.21 -12.91
N ASN A 145 -3.25 29.55 -12.09
CA ASN A 145 -4.41 30.33 -12.50
C ASN A 145 -4.37 31.79 -11.97
N ASP A 146 -3.24 32.20 -11.37
CA ASP A 146 -2.89 33.56 -11.04
C ASP A 146 -1.76 34.04 -12.00
#